data_27b4dcb52b9e6760684809f74cb295fc
#
_entry.id   27b4dcb52b9e6760684809f74cb295fc
#
_cell.length_a   1.000
_cell.length_b   1.000
_cell.length_c   1.000
_cell.angle_alpha   90.00
_cell.angle_beta   90.00
_cell.angle_gamma   90.00
#
_symmetry.space_group_name_H-M   'P 1'
#
loop_
_entity.id
_entity.type
_entity.pdbx_description
1 polymer ?
#
loop_
_entity_poly.entity_id
_entity_poly.type
_entity_poly.pdbx_seq_one_letter_code
_entity_poly.pdbx_strand_id
1 'polypeptide(L)'
;MSAEEEVNSEILQQALDQTMEKYPLFQAVLRKGLFWFYLERRDIHAIVKKEKRPPCSSLYIPDQKTLLFQVSYYKNRINFEVYHALTDGTGAMNFLSELVQNYLILAHPAADLPWVEQIEETTPGAQEEDSFSQYYSSDIPKNKEKKPAAVKLKGEKLLHADMQITEVIIPVKETLTKARSYGVSITVFLTAMLLCSIHEEIPKNRQKRPIALMIPVNLRNYFPSQSMGNFFGWIEVGYTFADETVFQDVLESVKNQFKDKLDKEKVAMDMNGYVRLEKNPLVRAVPLEIKKYFMMAGANLGSRSVTAVYSNIGILKFPEEYKAYIDRFGIFASTNSLQLCSCSYGDQMVLGFTSKIPDDSIQKNFMRMLREEEIPYKEEKNDFPGCGEQNKKEEIKILQTFTFLCLAVAVICGMINYLMLETLNWFWFAAAGCACAWLVVNVAYFKRRNILKNLTWQLLIITILCVLWDHFTGWKGCCLLYT
;
A
#
# COMPACT_ATOMS: atom_id res chain seq x y z
N MET A 1 3.85 13.46 10.12
CA MET A 1 4.53 14.73 10.54
C MET A 1 5.13 14.52 11.91
N SER A 2 6.39 14.91 12.10
CA SER A 2 7.04 14.96 13.42
C SER A 2 7.10 16.41 13.90
N ALA A 3 6.66 16.64 15.13
CA ALA A 3 6.73 17.93 15.81
C ALA A 3 7.99 18.01 16.67
N GLU A 4 8.37 19.21 17.11
CA GLU A 4 9.45 19.42 18.08
C GLU A 4 9.00 19.05 19.50
N GLU A 5 7.70 19.13 19.79
CA GLU A 5 7.09 18.91 21.12
C GLU A 5 6.15 17.70 21.12
N GLU A 6 5.82 17.20 22.32
CA GLU A 6 4.84 16.12 22.45
C GLU A 6 3.43 16.58 22.05
N VAL A 7 2.73 15.73 21.32
CA VAL A 7 1.39 16.00 20.80
C VAL A 7 0.34 15.97 21.90
N ASN A 8 -0.40 17.07 22.05
CA ASN A 8 -1.58 17.13 22.90
C ASN A 8 -2.80 16.54 22.17
N SER A 9 -3.34 15.44 22.67
CA SER A 9 -4.45 14.74 22.01
C SER A 9 -5.77 15.50 22.01
N GLU A 10 -6.04 16.35 23.02
CA GLU A 10 -7.27 17.13 23.11
C GLU A 10 -7.24 18.27 22.08
N ILE A 11 -6.11 18.96 21.96
CA ILE A 11 -5.91 19.99 20.95
C ILE A 11 -5.95 19.38 19.54
N LEU A 12 -5.35 18.20 19.35
CA LEU A 12 -5.39 17.52 18.06
C LEU A 12 -6.81 17.09 17.67
N GLN A 13 -7.66 16.72 18.64
CA GLN A 13 -9.06 16.45 18.39
C GLN A 13 -9.80 17.72 17.93
N GLN A 14 -9.61 18.86 18.61
CA GLN A 14 -10.21 20.14 18.22
C GLN A 14 -9.75 20.56 16.80
N ALA A 15 -8.47 20.41 16.51
CA ALA A 15 -7.91 20.67 15.18
C ALA A 15 -8.53 19.76 14.10
N LEU A 16 -8.74 18.49 14.42
CA LEU A 16 -9.38 17.54 13.51
C LEU A 16 -10.85 17.94 13.24
N ASP A 17 -11.58 18.32 14.27
CA ASP A 17 -12.99 18.74 14.14
C ASP A 17 -13.11 19.97 13.21
N GLN A 18 -12.26 20.98 13.40
CA GLN A 18 -12.19 22.16 12.53
C GLN A 18 -11.81 21.81 11.09
N THR A 19 -10.83 20.89 10.92
CA THR A 19 -10.40 20.45 9.59
C THR A 19 -11.53 19.74 8.86
N MET A 20 -12.29 18.89 9.54
CA MET A 20 -13.39 18.12 8.94
C MET A 20 -14.53 19.00 8.38
N GLU A 21 -14.71 20.22 8.88
CA GLU A 21 -15.71 21.16 8.35
C GLU A 21 -15.40 21.57 6.90
N LYS A 22 -14.12 21.68 6.55
CA LYS A 22 -13.67 22.10 5.21
C LYS A 22 -13.52 20.93 4.23
N TYR A 23 -13.51 19.68 4.70
CA TYR A 23 -13.26 18.50 3.87
C TYR A 23 -14.42 17.49 3.91
N PRO A 24 -15.57 17.81 3.28
CA PRO A 24 -16.75 16.94 3.33
C PRO A 24 -16.53 15.55 2.70
N LEU A 25 -15.63 15.43 1.71
CA LEU A 25 -15.27 14.14 1.10
C LEU A 25 -14.75 13.14 2.14
N PHE A 26 -14.07 13.61 3.20
CA PHE A 26 -13.51 12.72 4.22
C PHE A 26 -14.58 12.14 5.16
N GLN A 27 -15.81 12.64 5.13
CA GLN A 27 -16.96 12.03 5.81
C GLN A 27 -17.55 10.84 5.03
N ALA A 28 -16.90 10.39 3.96
CA ALA A 28 -17.40 9.30 3.15
C ALA A 28 -16.98 7.92 3.67
N VAL A 29 -17.88 6.95 3.52
CA VAL A 29 -17.65 5.52 3.76
C VAL A 29 -17.80 4.77 2.46
N LEU A 30 -17.02 3.69 2.27
CA LEU A 30 -17.09 2.86 1.08
C LEU A 30 -18.25 1.88 1.17
N ARG A 31 -19.14 1.92 0.19
CA ARG A 31 -20.30 1.04 0.10
C ARG A 31 -20.19 0.11 -1.10
N LYS A 32 -20.64 -1.11 -0.90
CA LYS A 32 -20.73 -2.10 -1.95
C LYS A 32 -22.08 -2.03 -2.62
N GLY A 33 -22.11 -1.66 -3.90
CA GLY A 33 -23.28 -1.74 -4.75
C GLY A 33 -23.35 -3.04 -5.56
N LEU A 34 -24.35 -3.19 -6.39
CA LEU A 34 -24.51 -4.36 -7.26
C LEU A 34 -23.43 -4.41 -8.36
N PHE A 35 -23.09 -3.25 -8.93
CA PHE A 35 -22.16 -3.15 -10.07
C PHE A 35 -20.83 -2.47 -9.72
N TRP A 36 -20.82 -1.57 -8.72
CA TRP A 36 -19.68 -0.75 -8.33
C TRP A 36 -19.63 -0.54 -6.83
N PHE A 37 -18.44 -0.23 -6.32
CA PHE A 37 -18.32 0.45 -5.04
C PHE A 37 -18.63 1.93 -5.23
N TYR A 38 -19.17 2.58 -4.21
CA TYR A 38 -19.42 4.01 -4.19
C TYR A 38 -19.14 4.59 -2.82
N LEU A 39 -18.82 5.88 -2.79
CA LEU A 39 -18.63 6.63 -1.56
C LEU A 39 -19.98 7.19 -1.13
N GLU A 40 -20.36 6.94 0.11
CA GLU A 40 -21.58 7.45 0.73
C GLU A 40 -21.20 8.38 1.87
N ARG A 41 -21.63 9.63 1.80
CA ARG A 41 -21.41 10.58 2.89
C ARG A 41 -22.19 10.15 4.13
N ARG A 42 -21.51 10.17 5.29
CA ARG A 42 -22.07 9.81 6.58
C ARG A 42 -21.60 10.80 7.64
N ASP A 43 -22.52 11.19 8.50
CA ASP A 43 -22.20 11.99 9.69
C ASP A 43 -21.59 11.07 10.76
N ILE A 44 -20.26 10.85 10.64
CA ILE A 44 -19.49 10.05 11.59
C ILE A 44 -18.41 10.96 12.17
N HIS A 45 -18.43 11.15 13.47
CA HIS A 45 -17.41 11.92 14.17
C HIS A 45 -16.05 11.21 14.10
N ALA A 46 -15.04 11.87 13.56
CA ALA A 46 -13.68 11.38 13.48
C ALA A 46 -12.99 11.54 14.84
N ILE A 47 -12.44 10.46 15.38
CA ILE A 47 -11.83 10.46 16.71
C ILE A 47 -10.32 10.24 16.57
N VAL A 48 -9.54 11.13 17.16
CA VAL A 48 -8.08 11.01 17.31
C VAL A 48 -7.76 9.81 18.21
N LYS A 49 -6.81 8.97 17.79
CA LYS A 49 -6.42 7.76 18.52
C LYS A 49 -4.94 7.78 18.87
N LYS A 50 -4.59 7.20 20.02
CA LYS A 50 -3.20 6.85 20.26
C LYS A 50 -2.78 5.74 19.30
N GLU A 51 -1.62 5.88 18.66
CA GLU A 51 -1.08 4.85 17.75
C GLU A 51 -0.89 3.53 18.49
N LYS A 52 -1.49 2.47 17.96
CA LYS A 52 -1.44 1.11 18.55
C LYS A 52 -1.14 0.04 17.50
N ARG A 53 -1.14 0.41 16.22
CA ARG A 53 -0.94 -0.48 15.09
C ARG A 53 0.22 0.02 14.25
N PRO A 54 0.98 -0.88 13.59
CA PRO A 54 2.01 -0.45 12.66
C PRO A 54 1.40 0.36 11.50
N PRO A 55 2.16 1.29 10.92
CA PRO A 55 1.73 2.06 9.76
C PRO A 55 1.32 1.15 8.60
N CYS A 56 0.46 1.67 7.74
CA CYS A 56 -0.09 0.93 6.60
C CYS A 56 -0.97 -0.28 6.98
N SER A 57 -1.46 -0.33 8.21
CA SER A 57 -2.48 -1.29 8.64
C SER A 57 -3.79 -1.07 7.88
N SER A 58 -4.61 -2.12 7.72
CA SER A 58 -5.88 -2.00 7.00
C SER A 58 -6.83 -1.04 7.70
N LEU A 59 -7.27 0.00 6.98
CA LEU A 59 -8.30 0.95 7.42
C LEU A 59 -9.70 0.50 7.00
N TYR A 60 -9.80 -0.11 5.83
CA TYR A 60 -11.07 -0.60 5.32
C TYR A 60 -11.35 -2.02 5.81
N ILE A 61 -12.47 -2.19 6.48
CA ILE A 61 -12.99 -3.51 6.90
C ILE A 61 -14.29 -3.72 6.15
N PRO A 62 -14.42 -4.80 5.34
CA PRO A 62 -15.65 -5.10 4.62
C PRO A 62 -16.85 -5.12 5.56
N ASP A 63 -17.98 -4.59 5.07
CA ASP A 63 -19.27 -4.52 5.78
C ASP A 63 -19.32 -3.63 7.03
N GLN A 64 -18.21 -2.99 7.41
CA GLN A 64 -18.21 -1.95 8.44
C GLN A 64 -18.32 -0.56 7.82
N LYS A 65 -19.16 0.29 8.44
CA LYS A 65 -19.36 1.69 8.04
C LYS A 65 -18.36 2.56 8.80
N THR A 66 -17.08 2.42 8.50
CA THR A 66 -16.00 3.21 9.11
C THR A 66 -15.50 4.26 8.13
N LEU A 67 -15.01 5.38 8.65
CA LEU A 67 -14.30 6.37 7.86
C LEU A 67 -13.07 5.72 7.19
N LEU A 68 -12.72 6.22 6.02
CA LEU A 68 -11.62 5.70 5.20
C LEU A 68 -10.28 6.35 5.54
N PHE A 69 -10.21 7.04 6.65
CA PHE A 69 -8.98 7.62 7.18
C PHE A 69 -8.91 7.48 8.70
N GLN A 70 -7.75 7.72 9.26
CA GLN A 70 -7.50 7.76 10.70
C GLN A 70 -6.44 8.82 11.01
N VAL A 71 -6.69 9.62 12.06
CA VAL A 71 -5.68 10.45 12.69
C VAL A 71 -5.26 9.80 14.00
N SER A 72 -3.97 9.65 14.18
CA SER A 72 -3.39 9.10 15.42
C SER A 72 -2.14 9.87 15.82
N TYR A 73 -1.71 9.69 17.08
CA TYR A 73 -0.51 10.33 17.61
C TYR A 73 0.34 9.34 18.40
N TYR A 74 1.65 9.59 18.39
CA TYR A 74 2.61 8.89 19.24
C TYR A 74 3.78 9.81 19.58
N LYS A 75 3.97 10.09 20.88
CA LYS A 75 4.97 11.08 21.36
C LYS A 75 4.77 12.43 20.64
N ASN A 76 5.76 12.86 19.89
CA ASN A 76 5.78 14.09 19.09
C ASN A 76 5.33 13.89 17.63
N ARG A 77 4.71 12.77 17.30
CA ARG A 77 4.31 12.45 15.92
C ARG A 77 2.80 12.46 15.74
N ILE A 78 2.32 13.22 14.76
CA ILE A 78 0.95 13.16 14.25
C ILE A 78 0.96 12.27 12.99
N ASN A 79 0.15 11.22 13.01
CA ASN A 79 -0.02 10.31 11.87
C ASN A 79 -1.40 10.51 11.26
N PHE A 80 -1.41 10.69 9.94
CA PHE A 80 -2.60 10.67 9.12
C PHE A 80 -2.50 9.50 8.16
N GLU A 81 -3.41 8.56 8.27
CA GLU A 81 -3.52 7.41 7.39
C GLU A 81 -4.83 7.50 6.61
N VAL A 82 -4.77 7.27 5.31
CA VAL A 82 -5.94 7.33 4.44
C VAL A 82 -5.97 6.15 3.48
N TYR A 83 -7.17 5.59 3.26
CA TYR A 83 -7.39 4.57 2.25
C TYR A 83 -7.43 5.22 0.87
N HIS A 84 -6.57 4.77 -0.03
CA HIS A 84 -6.33 5.41 -1.34
C HIS A 84 -7.58 5.47 -2.26
N ALA A 85 -8.66 4.74 -1.94
CA ALA A 85 -9.92 4.88 -2.66
C ALA A 85 -10.63 6.22 -2.36
N LEU A 86 -10.30 6.89 -1.25
CA LEU A 86 -10.89 8.18 -0.88
C LEU A 86 -10.24 9.35 -1.61
N THR A 87 -8.92 9.39 -1.62
CA THR A 87 -8.16 10.54 -2.12
C THR A 87 -6.77 10.12 -2.59
N ASP A 88 -6.13 10.96 -3.39
CA ASP A 88 -4.72 10.80 -3.80
C ASP A 88 -3.76 11.56 -2.87
N GLY A 89 -2.46 11.52 -3.24
CA GLY A 89 -1.42 12.18 -2.45
C GLY A 89 -1.64 13.69 -2.29
N THR A 90 -2.18 14.38 -3.30
CA THR A 90 -2.45 15.83 -3.22
C THR A 90 -3.57 16.12 -2.23
N GLY A 91 -4.70 15.42 -2.34
CA GLY A 91 -5.81 15.63 -1.42
C GLY A 91 -5.45 15.21 0.02
N ALA A 92 -4.69 14.13 0.19
CA ALA A 92 -4.20 13.71 1.49
C ALA A 92 -3.28 14.75 2.14
N MET A 93 -2.38 15.37 1.35
CA MET A 93 -1.46 16.38 1.86
C MET A 93 -2.13 17.71 2.18
N ASN A 94 -3.14 18.13 1.39
CA ASN A 94 -3.94 19.30 1.71
C ASN A 94 -4.66 19.13 3.06
N PHE A 95 -5.30 17.97 3.25
CA PHE A 95 -5.95 17.65 4.54
C PHE A 95 -4.94 17.65 5.70
N LEU A 96 -3.80 16.99 5.55
CA LEU A 96 -2.77 16.95 6.59
C LEU A 96 -2.20 18.33 6.89
N SER A 97 -1.95 19.15 5.87
CA SER A 97 -1.42 20.51 6.04
C SER A 97 -2.42 21.40 6.80
N GLU A 98 -3.69 21.32 6.48
CA GLU A 98 -4.77 22.01 7.21
C GLU A 98 -4.84 21.55 8.67
N LEU A 99 -4.83 20.23 8.90
CA LEU A 99 -4.83 19.65 10.24
C LEU A 99 -3.65 20.13 11.09
N VAL A 100 -2.46 20.16 10.50
CA VAL A 100 -1.24 20.61 11.18
C VAL A 100 -1.30 22.10 11.51
N GLN A 101 -1.81 22.94 10.60
CA GLN A 101 -2.01 24.36 10.86
C GLN A 101 -3.00 24.59 12.00
N ASN A 102 -4.18 23.98 11.94
CA ASN A 102 -5.18 24.05 13.01
C ASN A 102 -4.58 23.62 14.36
N TYR A 103 -3.86 22.50 14.38
CA TYR A 103 -3.22 22.00 15.59
C TYR A 103 -2.21 23.00 16.17
N LEU A 104 -1.29 23.52 15.36
CA LEU A 104 -0.22 24.40 15.83
C LEU A 104 -0.76 25.77 16.26
N ILE A 105 -1.75 26.31 15.57
CA ILE A 105 -2.40 27.57 15.96
C ILE A 105 -3.12 27.40 17.32
N LEU A 106 -3.82 26.29 17.51
CA LEU A 106 -4.50 26.00 18.80
C LEU A 106 -3.52 25.68 19.92
N ALA A 107 -2.41 25.02 19.63
CA ALA A 107 -1.39 24.67 20.61
C ALA A 107 -0.53 25.88 21.05
N HIS A 108 -0.33 26.84 20.15
CA HIS A 108 0.54 27.99 20.35
C HIS A 108 -0.15 29.33 20.04
N PRO A 109 -1.23 29.67 20.76
CA PRO A 109 -2.02 30.88 20.46
C PRO A 109 -1.22 32.19 20.61
N ALA A 110 -0.17 32.18 21.43
CA ALA A 110 0.72 33.35 21.61
C ALA A 110 1.74 33.55 20.48
N ALA A 111 1.90 32.56 19.60
CA ALA A 111 2.86 32.62 18.50
C ALA A 111 2.32 33.37 17.25
N ASP A 112 1.02 33.68 17.23
CA ASP A 112 0.34 34.37 16.13
C ASP A 112 0.70 33.79 14.75
N LEU A 113 0.61 32.45 14.64
CA LEU A 113 1.01 31.73 13.42
C LEU A 113 0.11 32.12 12.23
N PRO A 114 0.68 32.50 11.08
CA PRO A 114 -0.10 32.90 9.93
C PRO A 114 -0.87 31.73 9.34
N TRP A 115 -2.16 31.97 9.05
CA TRP A 115 -2.98 31.01 8.33
C TRP A 115 -2.65 31.02 6.83
N VAL A 116 -2.51 29.84 6.25
CA VAL A 116 -2.32 29.67 4.80
C VAL A 116 -3.43 28.78 4.27
N GLU A 117 -4.22 29.29 3.38
CA GLU A 117 -5.29 28.52 2.72
C GLU A 117 -4.67 27.37 1.90
N GLN A 118 -5.06 26.13 2.22
CA GLN A 118 -4.59 24.93 1.51
C GLN A 118 -5.42 24.61 0.27
N ILE A 119 -6.65 25.08 0.25
CA ILE A 119 -7.59 24.92 -0.84
C ILE A 119 -8.16 26.31 -1.14
N GLU A 120 -8.08 26.76 -2.41
CA GLU A 120 -8.80 27.95 -2.83
C GLU A 120 -10.29 27.78 -2.53
N GLU A 121 -10.98 28.85 -2.09
CA GLU A 121 -12.43 28.82 -1.89
C GLU A 121 -13.12 28.39 -3.19
N THR A 122 -13.64 27.17 -3.17
CA THR A 122 -14.17 26.55 -4.36
C THR A 122 -15.70 26.56 -4.34
N THR A 123 -16.30 26.49 -5.51
CA THR A 123 -17.73 26.29 -5.65
C THR A 123 -18.17 25.03 -4.88
N PRO A 124 -19.27 25.06 -4.11
CA PRO A 124 -19.76 23.88 -3.43
C PRO A 124 -19.86 22.68 -4.39
N GLY A 125 -19.25 21.54 -4.01
CA GLY A 125 -19.20 20.34 -4.85
C GLY A 125 -17.97 20.20 -5.73
N ALA A 126 -17.18 21.25 -5.98
CA ALA A 126 -15.97 21.14 -6.82
C ALA A 126 -14.93 20.16 -6.25
N GLN A 127 -14.86 20.03 -4.93
CA GLN A 127 -13.97 19.07 -4.26
C GLN A 127 -14.38 17.60 -4.50
N GLU A 128 -15.64 17.33 -4.81
CA GLU A 128 -16.19 15.99 -5.02
C GLU A 128 -16.37 15.66 -6.51
N GLU A 129 -16.01 16.58 -7.43
CA GLU A 129 -16.13 16.37 -8.86
C GLU A 129 -15.26 15.23 -9.39
N ASP A 130 -15.82 14.47 -10.33
CA ASP A 130 -15.07 13.46 -11.09
C ASP A 130 -14.31 14.10 -12.25
N SER A 131 -13.07 14.52 -11.98
CA SER A 131 -12.19 15.16 -12.95
C SER A 131 -11.84 14.24 -14.13
N PHE A 132 -11.83 12.93 -13.94
CA PHE A 132 -11.62 12.00 -15.05
C PHE A 132 -12.73 12.09 -16.09
N SER A 133 -13.99 12.12 -15.65
CA SER A 133 -15.13 12.27 -16.55
C SER A 133 -15.18 13.64 -17.21
N GLN A 134 -14.73 14.70 -16.53
CA GLN A 134 -14.70 16.07 -17.03
C GLN A 134 -13.75 16.22 -18.24
N TYR A 135 -12.56 15.60 -18.17
CA TYR A 135 -11.53 15.72 -19.21
C TYR A 135 -11.53 14.57 -20.22
N TYR A 136 -12.50 13.66 -20.13
CA TYR A 136 -12.62 12.56 -21.08
C TYR A 136 -13.06 13.04 -22.46
N SER A 137 -12.35 12.59 -23.51
CA SER A 137 -12.75 12.73 -24.90
C SER A 137 -12.67 11.39 -25.66
N SER A 138 -13.72 11.06 -26.40
CA SER A 138 -13.75 9.87 -27.28
C SER A 138 -12.75 9.97 -28.44
N ASP A 139 -12.37 11.19 -28.83
CA ASP A 139 -11.56 11.48 -30.02
C ASP A 139 -10.08 11.21 -29.80
N ILE A 140 -9.65 11.15 -28.53
CA ILE A 140 -8.27 10.83 -28.19
C ILE A 140 -7.97 9.36 -28.48
N PRO A 141 -6.93 9.05 -29.28
CA PRO A 141 -6.60 7.67 -29.63
C PRO A 141 -6.18 6.84 -28.42
N LYS A 142 -6.25 5.51 -28.55
CA LYS A 142 -5.76 4.59 -27.52
C LYS A 142 -4.24 4.51 -27.58
N ASN A 143 -3.60 4.56 -26.41
CA ASN A 143 -2.20 4.15 -26.33
C ASN A 143 -2.09 2.65 -26.66
N LYS A 144 -1.29 2.29 -27.66
CA LYS A 144 -1.06 0.92 -28.12
C LYS A 144 0.32 0.39 -27.74
N GLU A 145 1.05 1.13 -26.90
CA GLU A 145 2.40 0.73 -26.50
C GLU A 145 2.35 -0.60 -25.74
N LYS A 146 3.11 -1.59 -26.22
CA LYS A 146 3.29 -2.87 -25.55
C LYS A 146 4.40 -2.75 -24.52
N LYS A 147 4.06 -2.93 -23.26
CA LYS A 147 5.01 -2.87 -22.16
C LYS A 147 5.65 -4.25 -21.95
N PRO A 148 6.99 -4.35 -21.93
CA PRO A 148 7.66 -5.61 -21.67
C PRO A 148 7.45 -6.05 -20.21
N ALA A 149 7.54 -7.34 -19.97
CA ALA A 149 7.46 -7.86 -18.60
C ALA A 149 8.75 -7.50 -17.85
N ALA A 150 8.61 -6.79 -16.73
CA ALA A 150 9.71 -6.39 -15.87
C ALA A 150 10.17 -7.53 -14.93
N VAL A 151 11.34 -7.37 -14.35
CA VAL A 151 11.84 -8.21 -13.26
C VAL A 151 10.91 -8.07 -12.06
N LYS A 152 10.60 -9.18 -11.39
CA LYS A 152 9.86 -9.17 -10.12
C LYS A 152 10.80 -9.46 -8.96
N LEU A 153 10.71 -8.64 -7.93
CA LEU A 153 11.39 -8.92 -6.68
C LEU A 153 10.85 -10.21 -6.09
N LYS A 154 11.75 -11.12 -5.72
CA LYS A 154 11.42 -12.39 -5.11
C LYS A 154 11.90 -12.39 -3.67
N GLY A 155 11.11 -12.98 -2.80
CA GLY A 155 11.40 -13.13 -1.38
C GLY A 155 10.19 -13.67 -0.66
N GLU A 156 10.37 -14.13 0.54
CA GLU A 156 9.28 -14.46 1.44
C GLU A 156 8.61 -13.15 1.86
N LYS A 157 7.29 -13.06 1.65
CA LYS A 157 6.56 -11.82 1.96
C LYS A 157 6.08 -11.83 3.40
N LEU A 158 6.18 -10.69 4.04
CA LEU A 158 5.57 -10.43 5.33
C LEU A 158 4.07 -10.68 5.28
N LEU A 159 3.52 -11.23 6.37
CA LEU A 159 2.12 -11.61 6.46
C LEU A 159 1.23 -10.36 6.67
N HIS A 160 -0.02 -10.47 6.27
CA HIS A 160 -1.08 -9.46 6.46
C HIS A 160 -0.66 -8.03 6.07
N ALA A 161 -0.91 -7.07 6.96
CA ALA A 161 -0.59 -5.66 6.77
C ALA A 161 0.87 -5.29 7.13
N ASP A 162 1.68 -6.25 7.59
CA ASP A 162 3.05 -5.96 7.99
C ASP A 162 3.89 -5.50 6.83
N MET A 163 4.69 -4.49 7.10
CA MET A 163 5.68 -3.95 6.18
C MET A 163 6.97 -3.67 6.90
N GLN A 164 8.07 -3.89 6.22
CA GLN A 164 9.34 -3.29 6.60
C GLN A 164 9.32 -1.83 6.17
N ILE A 165 9.63 -0.95 7.10
CA ILE A 165 9.70 0.49 6.89
C ILE A 165 11.11 0.94 7.19
N THR A 166 11.70 1.69 6.25
CA THR A 166 13.00 2.35 6.42
C THR A 166 12.82 3.81 6.07
N GLU A 167 13.20 4.69 6.96
CA GLU A 167 13.17 6.14 6.76
C GLU A 167 14.59 6.66 6.61
N VAL A 168 14.86 7.37 5.52
CA VAL A 168 16.15 7.97 5.23
C VAL A 168 15.94 9.47 4.99
N ILE A 169 16.66 10.30 5.71
CA ILE A 169 16.60 11.75 5.61
C ILE A 169 17.84 12.24 4.87
N ILE A 170 17.63 13.04 3.84
CA ILE A 170 18.69 13.67 3.02
C ILE A 170 18.48 15.16 2.91
N PRO A 171 19.54 15.98 2.76
CA PRO A 171 19.42 17.42 2.53
C PRO A 171 18.97 17.70 1.10
N VAL A 172 17.97 18.58 0.96
CA VAL A 172 17.39 18.92 -0.35
C VAL A 172 18.40 19.67 -1.21
N LYS A 173 19.13 20.65 -0.64
CA LYS A 173 20.04 21.52 -1.39
C LYS A 173 21.20 20.76 -2.01
N GLU A 174 21.87 19.91 -1.23
CA GLU A 174 22.97 19.08 -1.72
C GLU A 174 22.50 18.10 -2.77
N THR A 175 21.39 17.40 -2.50
CA THR A 175 20.81 16.44 -3.44
C THR A 175 20.37 17.11 -4.74
N LEU A 176 19.77 18.30 -4.67
CA LEU A 176 19.39 19.08 -5.85
C LEU A 176 20.62 19.57 -6.63
N THR A 177 21.66 20.02 -5.92
CA THR A 177 22.92 20.46 -6.55
C THR A 177 23.56 19.30 -7.29
N LYS A 178 23.60 18.12 -6.70
CA LYS A 178 24.13 16.92 -7.32
C LYS A 178 23.31 16.50 -8.55
N ALA A 179 21.98 16.45 -8.43
CA ALA A 179 21.11 16.14 -9.57
C ALA A 179 21.30 17.15 -10.73
N ARG A 180 21.44 18.43 -10.42
CA ARG A 180 21.72 19.48 -11.41
C ARG A 180 23.09 19.37 -12.07
N SER A 181 24.12 18.88 -11.38
CA SER A 181 25.42 18.62 -11.98
C SER A 181 25.37 17.58 -13.09
N TYR A 182 24.41 16.64 -12.99
CA TYR A 182 24.07 15.68 -14.04
C TYR A 182 23.06 16.22 -15.07
N GLY A 183 22.56 17.45 -14.92
CA GLY A 183 21.57 18.06 -15.81
C GLY A 183 20.18 17.42 -15.73
N VAL A 184 19.79 16.92 -14.55
CA VAL A 184 18.51 16.23 -14.32
C VAL A 184 17.76 16.79 -13.12
N SER A 185 16.47 16.47 -13.01
CA SER A 185 15.67 16.74 -11.80
C SER A 185 15.98 15.76 -10.69
N ILE A 186 15.69 16.13 -9.44
CA ILE A 186 15.88 15.26 -8.28
C ILE A 186 15.07 13.95 -8.42
N THR A 187 13.87 14.01 -9.00
CA THR A 187 13.04 12.81 -9.25
C THR A 187 13.71 11.84 -10.22
N VAL A 188 14.26 12.37 -11.32
CA VAL A 188 15.01 11.57 -12.31
C VAL A 188 16.24 10.95 -11.67
N PHE A 189 16.98 11.72 -10.88
CA PHE A 189 18.18 11.28 -10.18
C PHE A 189 17.88 10.12 -9.21
N LEU A 190 16.92 10.29 -8.31
CA LEU A 190 16.54 9.26 -7.35
C LEU A 190 15.89 8.04 -8.03
N THR A 191 15.20 8.23 -9.17
CA THR A 191 14.69 7.11 -9.99
C THR A 191 15.83 6.25 -10.52
N ALA A 192 16.89 6.87 -11.09
CA ALA A 192 18.04 6.15 -11.59
C ALA A 192 18.80 5.41 -10.46
N MET A 193 18.97 6.06 -9.31
CA MET A 193 19.58 5.43 -8.14
C MET A 193 18.78 4.20 -7.68
N LEU A 194 17.45 4.29 -7.63
CA LEU A 194 16.61 3.16 -7.22
C LEU A 194 16.69 2.00 -8.22
N LEU A 195 16.73 2.29 -9.53
CA LEU A 195 16.92 1.26 -10.57
C LEU A 195 18.25 0.51 -10.38
N CYS A 196 19.35 1.24 -10.16
CA CYS A 196 20.66 0.67 -9.92
C CYS A 196 20.68 -0.16 -8.63
N SER A 197 20.11 0.37 -7.54
CA SER A 197 20.05 -0.34 -6.24
C SER A 197 19.26 -1.65 -6.32
N ILE A 198 18.20 -1.67 -7.13
CA ILE A 198 17.44 -2.90 -7.40
C ILE A 198 18.27 -3.87 -8.25
N HIS A 199 18.98 -3.35 -9.26
CA HIS A 199 19.78 -4.18 -10.18
C HIS A 199 20.80 -5.05 -9.44
N GLU A 200 21.46 -4.54 -8.45
CA GLU A 200 22.45 -5.25 -7.65
C GLU A 200 21.89 -6.51 -6.95
N GLU A 201 20.61 -6.49 -6.60
CA GLU A 201 19.93 -7.62 -5.95
C GLU A 201 19.29 -8.60 -6.96
N ILE A 202 19.39 -8.33 -8.26
CA ILE A 202 18.82 -9.22 -9.27
C ILE A 202 19.86 -10.26 -9.71
N PRO A 203 19.58 -11.56 -9.53
CA PRO A 203 20.47 -12.62 -10.00
C PRO A 203 20.75 -12.51 -11.51
N LYS A 204 21.99 -12.78 -11.94
CA LYS A 204 22.46 -12.66 -13.33
C LYS A 204 21.55 -13.34 -14.36
N ASN A 205 21.01 -14.50 -14.04
CA ASN A 205 20.09 -15.23 -14.94
C ASN A 205 18.74 -14.54 -15.18
N ARG A 206 18.42 -13.48 -14.42
CA ARG A 206 17.16 -12.71 -14.51
C ARG A 206 17.36 -11.29 -15.03
N GLN A 207 18.56 -10.84 -15.23
CA GLN A 207 18.91 -9.48 -15.67
C GLN A 207 18.55 -9.18 -17.15
N LYS A 208 18.14 -10.20 -17.91
CA LYS A 208 17.67 -10.04 -19.32
C LYS A 208 16.35 -9.27 -19.46
N ARG A 209 15.63 -9.04 -18.37
CA ARG A 209 14.37 -8.27 -18.37
C ARG A 209 14.63 -6.88 -17.78
N PRO A 210 13.86 -5.86 -18.22
CA PRO A 210 13.98 -4.53 -17.64
C PRO A 210 13.60 -4.53 -16.16
N ILE A 211 14.28 -3.71 -15.39
CA ILE A 211 13.80 -3.23 -14.10
C ILE A 211 12.99 -1.99 -14.40
N ALA A 212 11.75 -1.92 -13.96
CA ALA A 212 10.86 -0.81 -14.25
C ALA A 212 10.15 -0.31 -12.99
N LEU A 213 10.11 0.99 -12.83
CA LEU A 213 9.42 1.69 -11.75
C LEU A 213 8.14 2.32 -12.27
N MET A 214 7.06 2.17 -11.52
CA MET A 214 5.86 2.97 -11.70
C MET A 214 6.03 4.29 -10.96
N ILE A 215 5.88 5.40 -11.70
CA ILE A 215 6.00 6.77 -11.17
C ILE A 215 4.62 7.41 -11.28
N PRO A 216 3.92 7.64 -10.17
CA PRO A 216 2.66 8.39 -10.17
C PRO A 216 2.85 9.83 -10.67
N VAL A 217 1.87 10.32 -11.40
CA VAL A 217 1.85 11.66 -12.00
C VAL A 217 0.57 12.37 -11.57
N ASN A 218 0.71 13.55 -10.97
CA ASN A 218 -0.43 14.38 -10.63
C ASN A 218 -1.02 15.00 -11.91
N LEU A 219 -2.22 14.52 -12.28
CA LEU A 219 -2.90 15.00 -13.50
C LEU A 219 -3.35 16.45 -13.40
N ARG A 220 -3.46 17.03 -12.20
CA ARG A 220 -3.81 18.45 -12.01
C ARG A 220 -2.76 19.39 -12.61
N ASN A 221 -1.53 18.91 -12.83
CA ASN A 221 -0.49 19.65 -13.55
C ASN A 221 -0.76 19.80 -15.05
N TYR A 222 -1.64 18.97 -15.61
CA TYR A 222 -2.00 18.94 -17.04
C TYR A 222 -3.45 19.36 -17.27
N PHE A 223 -4.31 19.08 -16.34
CA PHE A 223 -5.75 19.26 -16.38
C PHE A 223 -6.19 19.91 -15.07
N PRO A 224 -6.37 21.23 -15.02
CA PRO A 224 -6.74 21.94 -13.79
C PRO A 224 -7.98 21.33 -13.13
N SER A 225 -7.89 21.02 -11.85
CA SER A 225 -8.96 20.41 -11.08
C SER A 225 -8.84 20.79 -9.61
N GLN A 226 -9.97 21.05 -8.99
CA GLN A 226 -10.12 21.34 -7.56
C GLN A 226 -10.60 20.12 -6.77
N SER A 227 -10.81 18.99 -7.46
CA SER A 227 -11.25 17.75 -6.82
C SER A 227 -10.25 17.28 -5.77
N MET A 228 -10.75 16.91 -4.60
CA MET A 228 -9.98 16.29 -3.53
C MET A 228 -9.94 14.75 -3.67
N GLY A 229 -10.70 14.21 -4.61
CA GLY A 229 -10.67 12.79 -4.97
C GLY A 229 -9.42 12.40 -5.77
N ASN A 230 -9.37 11.13 -6.17
CA ASN A 230 -8.27 10.62 -6.97
C ASN A 230 -8.26 11.25 -8.36
N PHE A 231 -7.17 11.96 -8.68
CA PHE A 231 -6.95 12.48 -10.02
C PHE A 231 -5.46 12.39 -10.37
N PHE A 232 -4.97 11.16 -10.55
CA PHE A 232 -3.58 10.87 -10.91
C PHE A 232 -3.50 9.81 -11.99
N GLY A 233 -2.41 9.84 -12.75
CA GLY A 233 -1.99 8.78 -13.65
C GLY A 233 -0.63 8.23 -13.23
N TRP A 234 0.02 7.46 -14.09
CA TRP A 234 1.39 7.01 -13.88
C TRP A 234 2.12 6.80 -15.18
N ILE A 235 3.43 6.93 -15.14
CA ILE A 235 4.33 6.48 -16.18
C ILE A 235 5.15 5.29 -15.68
N GLU A 236 5.61 4.45 -16.59
CA GLU A 236 6.54 3.36 -16.27
C GLU A 236 7.90 3.71 -16.87
N VAL A 237 8.91 3.80 -16.01
CA VAL A 237 10.28 4.14 -16.39
C VAL A 237 11.18 2.98 -16.01
N GLY A 238 11.96 2.48 -16.96
CA GLY A 238 12.76 1.28 -16.73
C GLY A 238 14.05 1.25 -17.53
N TYR A 239 14.92 0.32 -17.13
CA TYR A 239 16.20 0.10 -17.78
C TYR A 239 16.53 -1.39 -17.85
N THR A 240 17.15 -1.83 -18.95
CA THR A 240 17.69 -3.19 -19.10
C THR A 240 19.19 -3.10 -19.00
N PHE A 241 19.74 -3.64 -17.92
CA PHE A 241 21.18 -3.56 -17.61
C PHE A 241 21.98 -4.56 -18.44
N ALA A 242 23.13 -4.11 -18.93
CA ALA A 242 24.19 -4.92 -19.52
C ALA A 242 25.42 -4.92 -18.59
N ASP A 243 26.37 -5.83 -18.83
CA ASP A 243 27.54 -6.00 -17.94
C ASP A 243 28.41 -4.73 -17.81
N GLU A 244 28.42 -3.88 -18.84
CA GLU A 244 29.22 -2.63 -18.87
C GLU A 244 28.38 -1.37 -18.58
N THR A 245 27.13 -1.51 -18.11
CA THR A 245 26.27 -0.36 -17.82
C THR A 245 26.84 0.49 -16.68
N VAL A 246 27.01 1.79 -16.93
CA VAL A 246 27.39 2.77 -15.90
C VAL A 246 26.19 3.60 -15.47
N PHE A 247 26.26 4.20 -14.28
CA PHE A 247 25.16 5.02 -13.72
C PHE A 247 24.68 6.12 -14.67
N GLN A 248 25.64 6.76 -15.41
CA GLN A 248 25.33 7.82 -16.36
C GLN A 248 24.39 7.36 -17.50
N ASP A 249 24.55 6.12 -18.00
CA ASP A 249 23.70 5.56 -19.06
C ASP A 249 22.25 5.39 -18.56
N VAL A 250 22.12 4.88 -17.32
CA VAL A 250 20.81 4.73 -16.68
C VAL A 250 20.14 6.09 -16.51
N LEU A 251 20.89 7.07 -16.02
CA LEU A 251 20.41 8.43 -15.76
C LEU A 251 19.91 9.12 -17.02
N GLU A 252 20.67 9.04 -18.12
CA GLU A 252 20.29 9.62 -19.39
C GLU A 252 19.06 8.93 -20.01
N SER A 253 19.02 7.60 -19.91
CA SER A 253 17.85 6.84 -20.35
C SER A 253 16.59 7.22 -19.56
N VAL A 254 16.68 7.33 -18.24
CA VAL A 254 15.58 7.76 -17.36
C VAL A 254 15.12 9.17 -17.72
N LYS A 255 16.06 10.12 -17.88
CA LYS A 255 15.78 11.50 -18.30
C LYS A 255 14.96 11.57 -19.60
N ASN A 256 15.40 10.81 -20.60
CA ASN A 256 14.73 10.76 -21.89
C ASN A 256 13.32 10.15 -21.80
N GLN A 257 13.15 9.10 -21.01
CA GLN A 257 11.84 8.48 -20.76
C GLN A 257 10.89 9.43 -20.02
N PHE A 258 11.36 10.17 -19.03
CA PHE A 258 10.55 11.19 -18.36
C PHE A 258 10.08 12.27 -19.34
N LYS A 259 11.00 12.81 -20.16
CA LYS A 259 10.67 13.82 -21.16
C LYS A 259 9.63 13.33 -22.15
N ASP A 260 9.78 12.10 -22.62
CA ASP A 260 8.88 11.49 -23.61
C ASP A 260 7.50 11.15 -23.05
N LYS A 261 7.44 10.54 -21.86
CA LYS A 261 6.20 10.01 -21.25
C LYS A 261 5.38 11.07 -20.52
N LEU A 262 5.98 12.16 -20.10
CA LEU A 262 5.29 13.30 -19.48
C LEU A 262 4.81 14.33 -20.52
N ASP A 263 4.85 13.99 -21.80
CA ASP A 263 4.22 14.78 -22.83
C ASP A 263 2.70 14.84 -22.63
N LYS A 264 2.10 16.03 -22.78
CA LYS A 264 0.68 16.25 -22.50
C LYS A 264 -0.26 15.36 -23.31
N GLU A 265 0.08 15.09 -24.56
CA GLU A 265 -0.77 14.23 -25.42
C GLU A 265 -0.73 12.78 -24.95
N LYS A 266 0.45 12.27 -24.55
CA LYS A 266 0.60 10.91 -24.02
C LYS A 266 -0.11 10.75 -22.67
N VAL A 267 0.03 11.72 -21.78
CA VAL A 267 -0.69 11.75 -20.49
C VAL A 267 -2.21 11.76 -20.73
N ALA A 268 -2.69 12.53 -21.72
CA ALA A 268 -4.10 12.54 -22.10
C ALA A 268 -4.57 11.19 -22.67
N MET A 269 -3.76 10.52 -23.49
CA MET A 269 -4.08 9.19 -24.03
C MET A 269 -4.23 8.15 -22.90
N ASP A 270 -3.31 8.15 -21.94
CA ASP A 270 -3.34 7.21 -20.82
C ASP A 270 -4.53 7.48 -19.90
N MET A 271 -4.79 8.74 -19.53
CA MET A 271 -5.95 9.15 -18.75
C MET A 271 -7.27 8.69 -19.42
N ASN A 272 -7.43 8.97 -20.74
CA ASN A 272 -8.61 8.54 -21.48
C ASN A 272 -8.75 7.02 -21.55
N GLY A 273 -7.63 6.29 -21.51
CA GLY A 273 -7.62 4.83 -21.46
C GLY A 273 -8.35 4.28 -20.23
N TYR A 274 -8.14 4.88 -19.04
CA TYR A 274 -8.80 4.48 -17.79
C TYR A 274 -10.30 4.75 -17.86
N VAL A 275 -10.71 5.94 -18.24
CA VAL A 275 -12.12 6.34 -18.33
C VAL A 275 -12.88 5.51 -19.37
N ARG A 276 -12.23 5.19 -20.49
CA ARG A 276 -12.83 4.37 -21.55
C ARG A 276 -13.18 2.97 -21.09
N LEU A 277 -12.35 2.38 -20.20
CA LEU A 277 -12.65 1.08 -19.59
C LEU A 277 -13.89 1.17 -18.70
N GLU A 278 -14.00 2.22 -17.89
CA GLU A 278 -15.14 2.47 -17.02
C GLU A 278 -16.43 2.74 -17.80
N LYS A 279 -16.35 3.55 -18.85
CA LYS A 279 -17.51 3.89 -19.69
C LYS A 279 -17.97 2.75 -20.62
N ASN A 280 -17.24 1.63 -20.70
CA ASN A 280 -17.62 0.49 -21.54
C ASN A 280 -18.92 -0.16 -21.04
N PRO A 281 -20.01 -0.19 -21.86
CA PRO A 281 -21.30 -0.72 -21.44
C PRO A 281 -21.25 -2.16 -20.97
N LEU A 282 -20.43 -3.00 -21.60
CA LEU A 282 -20.25 -4.40 -21.22
C LEU A 282 -19.64 -4.52 -19.84
N VAL A 283 -18.61 -3.71 -19.53
CA VAL A 283 -17.98 -3.68 -18.21
C VAL A 283 -18.96 -3.15 -17.17
N ARG A 284 -19.78 -2.16 -17.51
CA ARG A 284 -20.79 -1.59 -16.59
C ARG A 284 -21.87 -2.58 -16.22
N ALA A 285 -22.32 -3.40 -17.16
CA ALA A 285 -23.41 -4.37 -16.95
C ALA A 285 -23.00 -5.61 -16.13
N VAL A 286 -21.69 -5.91 -15.98
CA VAL A 286 -21.24 -7.07 -15.22
C VAL A 286 -21.39 -6.82 -13.71
N PRO A 287 -22.07 -7.71 -12.94
CA PRO A 287 -22.15 -7.62 -11.48
C PRO A 287 -20.76 -7.57 -10.81
N LEU A 288 -20.66 -6.84 -9.71
CA LEU A 288 -19.40 -6.60 -9.00
C LEU A 288 -18.70 -7.91 -8.59
N GLU A 289 -19.46 -8.92 -8.16
CA GLU A 289 -18.90 -10.20 -7.73
C GLU A 289 -18.17 -10.95 -8.84
N ILE A 290 -18.63 -10.80 -10.07
CA ILE A 290 -17.99 -11.38 -11.27
C ILE A 290 -16.86 -10.44 -11.74
N LYS A 291 -17.15 -9.13 -11.78
CA LYS A 291 -16.21 -8.09 -12.23
C LYS A 291 -14.90 -8.11 -11.45
N LYS A 292 -14.94 -8.37 -10.13
CA LYS A 292 -13.72 -8.43 -9.30
C LYS A 292 -12.68 -9.44 -9.81
N TYR A 293 -13.08 -10.59 -10.35
CA TYR A 293 -12.14 -11.58 -10.88
C TYR A 293 -11.46 -11.08 -12.16
N PHE A 294 -12.22 -10.44 -13.05
CA PHE A 294 -11.64 -9.82 -14.26
C PHE A 294 -10.73 -8.65 -13.92
N MET A 295 -11.11 -7.81 -12.96
CA MET A 295 -10.29 -6.71 -12.48
C MET A 295 -9.00 -7.21 -11.83
N MET A 296 -9.05 -8.27 -11.01
CA MET A 296 -7.86 -8.90 -10.43
C MET A 296 -6.93 -9.46 -11.52
N ALA A 297 -7.50 -10.16 -12.51
CA ALA A 297 -6.70 -10.68 -13.63
C ALA A 297 -6.06 -9.54 -14.43
N GLY A 298 -6.81 -8.47 -14.71
CA GLY A 298 -6.30 -7.26 -15.36
C GLY A 298 -5.18 -6.57 -14.57
N ALA A 299 -5.36 -6.40 -13.26
CA ALA A 299 -4.35 -5.85 -12.36
C ALA A 299 -3.08 -6.71 -12.31
N ASN A 300 -3.22 -8.03 -12.28
CA ASN A 300 -2.09 -8.96 -12.34
C ASN A 300 -1.34 -8.88 -13.68
N LEU A 301 -2.05 -8.70 -14.78
CA LEU A 301 -1.44 -8.49 -16.10
C LEU A 301 -0.73 -7.14 -16.17
N GLY A 302 -1.37 -6.05 -15.73
CA GLY A 302 -0.79 -4.72 -15.70
C GLY A 302 0.43 -4.65 -14.77
N SER A 303 0.38 -5.30 -13.62
CA SER A 303 1.51 -5.31 -12.71
C SER A 303 2.75 -6.04 -13.27
N ARG A 304 2.64 -6.84 -14.35
CA ARG A 304 3.80 -7.57 -14.93
C ARG A 304 4.90 -6.65 -15.45
N SER A 305 4.56 -5.44 -15.86
CA SER A 305 5.51 -4.44 -16.38
C SER A 305 6.22 -3.63 -15.30
N VAL A 306 5.89 -3.80 -14.01
CA VAL A 306 6.41 -2.98 -12.91
C VAL A 306 7.20 -3.84 -11.91
N THR A 307 8.39 -3.40 -11.52
CA THR A 307 9.22 -4.02 -10.47
C THR A 307 8.92 -3.44 -9.09
N ALA A 308 8.91 -2.11 -8.99
CA ALA A 308 8.69 -1.34 -7.77
C ALA A 308 7.97 -0.01 -8.09
N VAL A 309 7.63 0.75 -7.06
CA VAL A 309 6.96 2.06 -7.19
C VAL A 309 7.86 3.13 -6.60
N TYR A 310 7.97 4.29 -7.26
CA TYR A 310 8.55 5.48 -6.68
C TYR A 310 7.57 6.66 -6.81
N SER A 311 7.17 7.22 -5.68
CA SER A 311 6.24 8.35 -5.60
C SER A 311 6.94 9.56 -4.99
N ASN A 312 7.03 10.65 -5.73
CA ASN A 312 7.49 11.93 -5.22
C ASN A 312 6.30 12.87 -5.03
N ILE A 313 5.99 13.17 -3.77
CA ILE A 313 4.88 14.07 -3.42
C ILE A 313 5.27 15.54 -3.62
N GLY A 314 6.59 15.84 -3.60
CA GLY A 314 7.09 17.19 -3.76
C GLY A 314 7.35 17.90 -2.44
N ILE A 315 7.22 19.23 -2.46
CA ILE A 315 7.57 20.10 -1.33
C ILE A 315 6.31 20.50 -0.59
N LEU A 316 6.28 20.26 0.72
CA LEU A 316 5.28 20.81 1.61
C LEU A 316 5.69 22.23 2.01
N LYS A 317 4.79 23.17 1.77
CA LYS A 317 5.05 24.60 1.99
C LYS A 317 4.28 25.06 3.22
N PHE A 318 5.01 25.56 4.19
CA PHE A 318 4.49 26.26 5.34
C PHE A 318 5.24 27.59 5.48
N PRO A 319 4.64 28.63 6.08
CA PRO A 319 5.34 29.85 6.45
C PRO A 319 6.56 29.57 7.34
N GLU A 320 7.50 30.50 7.36
CA GLU A 320 8.77 30.37 8.08
C GLU A 320 8.54 30.14 9.58
N GLU A 321 7.51 30.77 10.14
CA GLU A 321 7.12 30.73 11.55
C GLU A 321 6.82 29.32 12.04
N TYR A 322 6.37 28.44 11.14
CA TYR A 322 6.08 27.04 11.46
C TYR A 322 7.32 26.17 11.65
N LYS A 323 8.50 26.63 11.20
CA LYS A 323 9.75 25.86 11.32
C LYS A 323 10.19 25.61 12.75
N ALA A 324 9.76 26.45 13.68
CA ALA A 324 10.04 26.25 15.11
C ALA A 324 9.29 25.07 15.73
N TYR A 325 8.25 24.55 15.05
CA TYR A 325 7.31 23.55 15.58
C TYR A 325 7.29 22.27 14.76
N ILE A 326 7.70 22.32 13.52
CA ILE A 326 7.68 21.17 12.59
C ILE A 326 9.11 20.73 12.30
N ASP A 327 9.45 19.51 12.72
CA ASP A 327 10.73 18.90 12.37
C ASP A 327 10.70 18.41 10.90
N ARG A 328 9.80 17.49 10.55
CA ARG A 328 9.74 16.90 9.21
C ARG A 328 8.39 16.25 8.88
N PHE A 329 8.23 15.94 7.60
CA PHE A 329 7.15 15.09 7.10
C PHE A 329 7.72 13.83 6.49
N GLY A 330 7.16 12.68 6.84
CA GLY A 330 7.44 11.38 6.22
C GLY A 330 6.18 10.82 5.58
N ILE A 331 6.34 10.14 4.44
CA ILE A 331 5.24 9.51 3.71
C ILE A 331 5.58 8.06 3.43
N PHE A 332 4.64 7.19 3.74
CA PHE A 332 4.73 5.76 3.53
C PHE A 332 3.46 5.27 2.84
N ALA A 333 3.58 4.29 1.96
CA ALA A 333 2.43 3.71 1.27
C ALA A 333 2.46 2.19 1.35
N SER A 334 1.28 1.61 1.50
CA SER A 334 1.12 0.16 1.46
C SER A 334 1.45 -0.39 0.07
N THR A 335 2.26 -1.43 0.00
CA THR A 335 2.70 -2.05 -1.25
C THR A 335 2.67 -3.57 -1.18
N ASN A 336 2.65 -4.24 -2.33
CA ASN A 336 2.81 -5.69 -2.44
C ASN A 336 4.23 -6.14 -2.78
N SER A 337 5.15 -5.19 -2.95
CA SER A 337 6.56 -5.41 -3.30
C SER A 337 7.44 -4.42 -2.56
N LEU A 338 8.04 -3.48 -3.28
CA LEU A 338 8.85 -2.38 -2.76
C LEU A 338 8.26 -1.06 -3.26
N GLN A 339 8.17 -0.08 -2.39
CA GLN A 339 7.80 1.29 -2.73
C GLN A 339 8.72 2.27 -2.02
N LEU A 340 9.13 3.30 -2.74
CA LEU A 340 9.78 4.49 -2.23
C LEU A 340 8.81 5.66 -2.34
N CYS A 341 8.61 6.39 -1.25
CA CYS A 341 7.92 7.68 -1.26
C CYS A 341 8.91 8.77 -0.84
N SER A 342 8.85 9.93 -1.47
CA SER A 342 9.66 11.09 -1.06
C SER A 342 8.79 12.33 -0.88
N CYS A 343 9.08 13.10 0.15
CA CYS A 343 8.52 14.44 0.37
C CYS A 343 9.57 15.32 1.02
N SER A 344 9.44 16.64 0.83
CA SER A 344 10.38 17.61 1.36
C SER A 344 9.67 18.65 2.20
N TYR A 345 10.32 19.06 3.30
CA TYR A 345 9.94 20.21 4.11
C TYR A 345 11.22 20.96 4.54
N GLY A 346 11.26 22.27 4.33
CA GLY A 346 12.47 23.03 4.55
C GLY A 346 13.63 22.51 3.68
N ASP A 347 14.75 22.20 4.30
CA ASP A 347 15.92 21.61 3.65
C ASP A 347 16.04 20.09 3.86
N GLN A 348 15.02 19.45 4.40
CA GLN A 348 14.99 18.00 4.62
C GLN A 348 14.08 17.31 3.59
N MET A 349 14.58 16.25 2.95
CA MET A 349 13.79 15.31 2.18
C MET A 349 13.77 13.99 2.89
N VAL A 350 12.57 13.48 3.16
CA VAL A 350 12.36 12.16 3.73
C VAL A 350 12.10 11.16 2.60
N LEU A 351 12.89 10.10 2.58
CA LEU A 351 12.77 8.95 1.71
C LEU A 351 12.19 7.79 2.53
N GLY A 352 10.91 7.53 2.35
CA GLY A 352 10.18 6.46 3.03
C GLY A 352 10.11 5.20 2.18
N PHE A 353 10.90 4.19 2.53
CA PHE A 353 10.82 2.88 1.91
C PHE A 353 9.80 2.02 2.65
N THR A 354 8.93 1.37 1.91
CA THR A 354 8.04 0.32 2.40
C THR A 354 8.26 -0.95 1.57
N SER A 355 8.39 -2.09 2.23
CA SER A 355 8.63 -3.37 1.58
C SER A 355 7.81 -4.48 2.19
N LYS A 356 7.23 -5.34 1.35
CA LYS A 356 6.66 -6.62 1.76
C LYS A 356 7.70 -7.71 1.95
N ILE A 357 8.92 -7.49 1.47
CA ILE A 357 10.04 -8.42 1.59
C ILE A 357 10.88 -7.92 2.76
N PRO A 358 11.17 -8.75 3.78
CA PRO A 358 11.92 -8.34 4.97
C PRO A 358 13.41 -8.05 4.70
N ASP A 359 13.90 -8.36 3.50
CA ASP A 359 15.27 -8.04 3.08
C ASP A 359 15.39 -6.53 2.78
N ASP A 360 16.40 -5.89 3.38
CA ASP A 360 16.70 -4.47 3.26
C ASP A 360 17.90 -4.16 2.36
N SER A 361 18.39 -5.15 1.60
CA SER A 361 19.58 -5.02 0.76
C SER A 361 19.45 -3.90 -0.27
N ILE A 362 18.26 -3.74 -0.90
CA ILE A 362 17.99 -2.66 -1.86
C ILE A 362 18.11 -1.29 -1.18
N GLN A 363 17.57 -1.12 0.03
CA GLN A 363 17.65 0.11 0.80
C GLN A 363 19.11 0.43 1.17
N LYS A 364 19.88 -0.59 1.57
CA LYS A 364 21.32 -0.45 1.87
C LYS A 364 22.13 -0.08 0.63
N ASN A 365 21.85 -0.69 -0.53
CA ASN A 365 22.48 -0.33 -1.79
C ASN A 365 22.18 1.12 -2.16
N PHE A 366 20.92 1.56 -1.98
CA PHE A 366 20.53 2.94 -2.21
C PHE A 366 21.29 3.92 -1.31
N MET A 367 21.40 3.63 -0.01
CA MET A 367 22.16 4.44 0.95
C MET A 367 23.67 4.43 0.64
N ARG A 368 24.22 3.32 0.14
CA ARG A 368 25.61 3.27 -0.33
C ARG A 368 25.81 4.19 -1.54
N MET A 369 24.91 4.18 -2.50
CA MET A 369 24.95 5.09 -3.65
C MET A 369 24.84 6.58 -3.24
N LEU A 370 24.00 6.91 -2.25
CA LEU A 370 23.99 8.28 -1.70
C LEU A 370 25.37 8.70 -1.18
N ARG A 371 26.07 7.79 -0.50
CA ARG A 371 27.42 8.05 0.01
C ARG A 371 28.44 8.20 -1.12
N GLU A 372 28.37 7.36 -2.15
CA GLU A 372 29.23 7.42 -3.34
C GLU A 372 29.04 8.74 -4.11
N GLU A 373 27.79 9.26 -4.11
CA GLU A 373 27.45 10.57 -4.68
C GLU A 373 27.70 11.73 -3.71
N GLU A 374 28.34 11.49 -2.55
CA GLU A 374 28.66 12.49 -1.52
C GLU A 374 27.44 13.20 -0.93
N ILE A 375 26.28 12.54 -0.93
CA ILE A 375 25.05 13.06 -0.31
C ILE A 375 24.97 12.50 1.12
N PRO A 376 25.04 13.38 2.14
CA PRO A 376 24.88 12.94 3.52
C PRO A 376 23.45 12.44 3.77
N TYR A 377 23.32 11.43 4.61
CA TYR A 377 22.02 10.90 4.99
C TYR A 377 21.99 10.48 6.46
N LYS A 378 20.79 10.48 7.00
CA LYS A 378 20.49 9.93 8.33
C LYS A 378 19.43 8.84 8.18
N GLU A 379 19.71 7.64 8.65
CA GLU A 379 18.72 6.57 8.75
C GLU A 379 18.01 6.68 10.10
N GLU A 380 16.68 6.72 10.09
CA GLU A 380 15.87 6.68 11.29
C GLU A 380 15.20 5.32 11.46
N LYS A 381 15.42 4.72 12.64
CA LYS A 381 14.67 3.55 13.05
C LYS A 381 13.42 4.01 13.76
N ASN A 382 12.31 3.99 13.06
CA ASN A 382 11.02 4.33 13.63
C ASN A 382 10.57 3.28 14.64
N ASP A 383 10.35 3.72 15.87
CA ASP A 383 9.81 2.93 16.97
C ASP A 383 8.28 2.91 16.83
N PHE A 384 7.75 1.93 16.07
CA PHE A 384 6.31 1.80 15.89
C PHE A 384 5.74 0.90 16.99
N PRO A 385 4.78 1.38 17.79
CA PRO A 385 4.14 0.56 18.81
C PRO A 385 3.35 -0.58 18.15
N GLY A 386 3.50 -1.79 18.67
CA GLY A 386 2.74 -2.97 18.22
C GLY A 386 3.34 -3.75 17.07
N CYS A 387 4.50 -3.38 16.54
CA CYS A 387 5.22 -4.18 15.56
C CYS A 387 5.69 -5.50 16.22
N GLY A 388 5.11 -6.63 15.81
CA GLY A 388 5.47 -7.99 16.29
C GLY A 388 4.56 -8.62 17.35
N GLU A 389 3.85 -7.88 18.18
CA GLU A 389 2.92 -8.47 19.17
C GLU A 389 1.52 -8.78 18.62
N GLN A 390 1.02 -7.94 17.75
CA GLN A 390 -0.32 -8.08 17.18
C GLN A 390 -0.40 -9.26 16.22
N ASN A 391 0.66 -9.51 15.45
CA ASN A 391 0.79 -10.65 14.56
C ASN A 391 0.77 -11.98 15.31
N LYS A 392 1.47 -12.07 16.44
CA LYS A 392 1.42 -13.27 17.28
C LYS A 392 0.02 -13.54 17.83
N LYS A 393 -0.73 -12.48 18.19
CA LYS A 393 -2.09 -12.63 18.71
C LYS A 393 -3.08 -13.04 17.62
N GLU A 394 -2.97 -12.50 16.41
CA GLU A 394 -3.81 -12.88 15.28
C GLU A 394 -3.49 -14.28 14.76
N GLU A 395 -2.23 -14.64 14.65
CA GLU A 395 -1.80 -16.00 14.29
C GLU A 395 -2.32 -17.04 15.30
N ILE A 396 -2.22 -16.75 16.59
CA ILE A 396 -2.77 -17.62 17.64
C ILE A 396 -4.28 -17.72 17.52
N LYS A 397 -4.99 -16.62 17.22
CA LYS A 397 -6.45 -16.61 17.08
C LYS A 397 -6.93 -17.37 15.86
N ILE A 398 -6.28 -17.22 14.72
CA ILE A 398 -6.56 -18.00 13.49
C ILE A 398 -6.32 -19.48 13.73
N LEU A 399 -5.22 -19.82 14.39
CA LEU A 399 -4.85 -21.19 14.72
C LEU A 399 -5.84 -21.82 15.70
N GLN A 400 -6.27 -21.09 16.73
CA GLN A 400 -7.30 -21.52 17.67
C GLN A 400 -8.65 -21.76 16.97
N THR A 401 -9.05 -20.85 16.06
CA THR A 401 -10.30 -20.99 15.30
C THR A 401 -10.26 -22.21 14.38
N PHE A 402 -9.14 -22.45 13.71
CA PHE A 402 -8.94 -23.59 12.83
C PHE A 402 -8.93 -24.92 13.62
N THR A 403 -8.26 -24.94 14.77
CA THR A 403 -8.25 -26.10 15.68
C THR A 403 -9.65 -26.44 16.15
N PHE A 404 -10.44 -25.42 16.51
CA PHE A 404 -11.83 -25.60 16.95
C PHE A 404 -12.71 -26.16 15.82
N LEU A 405 -12.52 -25.67 14.60
CA LEU A 405 -13.25 -26.15 13.42
C LEU A 405 -12.92 -27.63 13.11
N CYS A 406 -11.65 -28.01 13.16
CA CYS A 406 -11.22 -29.40 12.95
C CYS A 406 -11.76 -30.33 14.02
N LEU A 407 -11.81 -29.89 15.28
CA LEU A 407 -12.39 -30.65 16.39
C LEU A 407 -13.89 -30.81 16.21
N ALA A 408 -14.61 -29.77 15.83
CA ALA A 408 -16.06 -29.83 15.56
C ALA A 408 -16.37 -30.78 14.41
N VAL A 409 -15.61 -30.74 13.31
CA VAL A 409 -15.78 -31.69 12.19
C VAL A 409 -15.50 -33.13 12.62
N ALA A 410 -14.45 -33.37 13.39
CA ALA A 410 -14.13 -34.71 13.90
C ALA A 410 -15.23 -35.27 14.81
N VAL A 411 -15.81 -34.43 15.68
CA VAL A 411 -16.95 -34.81 16.55
C VAL A 411 -18.21 -35.11 15.73
N ILE A 412 -18.51 -34.25 14.73
CA ILE A 412 -19.68 -34.44 13.84
C ILE A 412 -19.54 -35.76 13.05
N CYS A 413 -18.35 -35.99 12.46
CA CYS A 413 -18.08 -37.25 11.74
C CYS A 413 -18.16 -38.46 12.66
N GLY A 414 -17.68 -38.36 13.90
CA GLY A 414 -17.81 -39.40 14.92
C GLY A 414 -19.27 -39.70 15.31
N MET A 415 -20.08 -38.62 15.47
CA MET A 415 -21.52 -38.75 15.74
C MET A 415 -22.29 -39.40 14.58
N ILE A 416 -22.03 -38.96 13.35
CA ILE A 416 -22.65 -39.54 12.14
C ILE A 416 -22.28 -41.02 12.04
N ASN A 417 -21.05 -41.40 12.29
CA ASN A 417 -20.57 -42.77 12.23
C ASN A 417 -21.24 -43.64 13.32
N TYR A 418 -21.40 -43.09 14.55
CA TYR A 418 -22.11 -43.76 15.62
C TYR A 418 -23.60 -43.98 15.30
N LEU A 419 -24.26 -42.97 14.75
CA LEU A 419 -25.69 -43.03 14.38
C LEU A 419 -25.97 -43.98 13.19
N MET A 420 -25.01 -44.11 12.26
CA MET A 420 -25.18 -44.90 11.03
C MET A 420 -24.79 -46.39 11.22
N LEU A 421 -23.85 -46.70 12.12
CA LEU A 421 -23.23 -48.00 12.25
C LEU A 421 -23.46 -48.68 13.61
N GLU A 422 -24.11 -48.00 14.57
CA GLU A 422 -24.32 -48.46 15.95
C GLU A 422 -23.03 -48.95 16.68
N THR A 423 -21.86 -48.65 16.12
CA THR A 423 -20.57 -49.08 16.67
C THR A 423 -19.67 -47.90 16.98
N LEU A 424 -19.19 -47.84 18.23
CA LEU A 424 -18.22 -46.86 18.66
C LEU A 424 -16.85 -47.23 18.10
N ASN A 425 -16.44 -46.63 16.98
CA ASN A 425 -15.16 -46.94 16.39
C ASN A 425 -14.06 -46.08 17.00
N TRP A 426 -13.25 -46.65 17.90
CA TRP A 426 -12.10 -45.99 18.57
C TRP A 426 -11.08 -45.35 17.62
N PHE A 427 -11.13 -45.75 16.35
CA PHE A 427 -10.25 -45.19 15.31
C PHE A 427 -10.47 -43.71 15.13
N TRP A 428 -11.70 -43.18 15.19
CA TRP A 428 -11.98 -41.77 15.04
C TRP A 428 -11.46 -40.94 16.22
N PHE A 429 -11.46 -41.50 17.41
CA PHE A 429 -10.83 -40.86 18.58
C PHE A 429 -9.31 -40.86 18.48
N ALA A 430 -8.72 -41.94 17.97
CA ALA A 430 -7.29 -42.02 17.71
C ALA A 430 -6.86 -41.05 16.58
N ALA A 431 -7.63 -40.96 15.48
CA ALA A 431 -7.39 -40.02 14.37
C ALA A 431 -7.50 -38.57 14.83
N ALA A 432 -8.51 -38.24 15.65
CA ALA A 432 -8.65 -36.90 16.24
C ALA A 432 -7.49 -36.59 17.20
N GLY A 433 -7.07 -37.54 18.02
CA GLY A 433 -5.91 -37.42 18.90
C GLY A 433 -4.60 -37.22 18.14
N CYS A 434 -4.37 -37.97 17.06
CA CYS A 434 -3.22 -37.78 16.17
C CYS A 434 -3.26 -36.44 15.44
N ALA A 435 -4.42 -35.99 14.98
CA ALA A 435 -4.59 -34.67 14.37
C ALA A 435 -4.29 -33.53 15.36
N CYS A 436 -4.75 -33.67 16.61
CA CYS A 436 -4.44 -32.72 17.68
C CYS A 436 -2.95 -32.72 18.06
N ALA A 437 -2.33 -33.89 18.22
CA ALA A 437 -0.91 -34.01 18.52
C ALA A 437 -0.04 -33.43 17.38
N TRP A 438 -0.44 -33.70 16.13
CA TRP A 438 0.23 -33.19 14.95
C TRP A 438 0.05 -31.65 14.79
N LEU A 439 -1.12 -31.11 15.14
CA LEU A 439 -1.36 -29.67 15.23
C LEU A 439 -0.46 -29.00 16.28
N VAL A 440 -0.32 -29.60 17.45
CA VAL A 440 0.58 -29.11 18.53
C VAL A 440 2.03 -29.11 18.07
N VAL A 441 2.48 -30.16 17.39
CA VAL A 441 3.84 -30.25 16.83
C VAL A 441 4.06 -29.20 15.73
N ASN A 442 3.05 -28.99 14.88
CA ASN A 442 3.13 -27.93 13.87
C ASN A 442 3.15 -26.52 14.49
N VAL A 443 2.38 -26.26 15.54
CA VAL A 443 2.44 -24.99 16.30
C VAL A 443 3.83 -24.72 16.86
N ALA A 444 4.50 -25.74 17.37
CA ALA A 444 5.87 -25.64 17.88
C ALA A 444 6.90 -25.43 16.75
N TYR A 445 6.64 -25.99 15.58
CA TYR A 445 7.54 -25.90 14.39
C TYR A 445 7.27 -24.66 13.53
N PHE A 446 6.12 -24.00 13.68
CA PHE A 446 5.62 -22.88 12.86
C PHE A 446 6.38 -21.57 13.00
N LYS A 447 7.50 -21.56 13.68
CA LYS A 447 8.37 -20.37 13.76
C LYS A 447 8.98 -19.93 12.42
N ARG A 448 8.77 -20.67 11.30
CA ARG A 448 9.54 -20.40 10.06
C ARG A 448 8.90 -20.68 8.69
N ARG A 449 7.64 -21.09 8.48
CA ARG A 449 7.14 -21.36 7.09
C ARG A 449 5.64 -21.13 6.84
N ASN A 450 5.36 -20.61 5.63
CA ASN A 450 4.11 -20.34 4.90
C ASN A 450 2.88 -21.21 5.27
N ILE A 451 1.92 -20.63 5.97
CA ILE A 451 0.67 -21.27 6.45
C ILE A 451 -0.14 -21.91 5.31
N LEU A 452 -0.26 -21.23 4.15
CA LEU A 452 -1.08 -21.73 3.02
C LEU A 452 -0.50 -23.00 2.36
N LYS A 453 0.81 -23.08 2.18
CA LYS A 453 1.44 -24.28 1.58
C LYS A 453 1.28 -25.50 2.50
N ASN A 454 1.36 -25.30 3.79
CA ASN A 454 1.18 -26.38 4.75
C ASN A 454 -0.29 -26.84 4.86
N LEU A 455 -1.26 -25.92 4.76
CA LEU A 455 -2.69 -26.26 4.72
C LEU A 455 -3.04 -27.14 3.52
N THR A 456 -2.48 -26.84 2.34
CA THR A 456 -2.69 -27.63 1.12
C THR A 456 -2.11 -29.03 1.24
N TRP A 457 -0.90 -29.16 1.81
CA TRP A 457 -0.31 -30.48 2.09
C TRP A 457 -1.08 -31.25 3.17
N GLN A 458 -1.65 -30.56 4.16
CA GLN A 458 -2.45 -31.15 5.22
C GLN A 458 -3.76 -31.70 4.68
N LEU A 459 -4.46 -30.94 3.85
CA LEU A 459 -5.67 -31.40 3.18
C LEU A 459 -5.37 -32.59 2.26
N LEU A 460 -4.25 -32.59 1.55
CA LEU A 460 -3.82 -33.70 0.70
C LEU A 460 -3.56 -34.97 1.52
N ILE A 461 -2.88 -34.87 2.65
CA ILE A 461 -2.59 -36.00 3.53
C ILE A 461 -3.89 -36.54 4.14
N ILE A 462 -4.81 -35.69 4.60
CA ILE A 462 -6.12 -36.12 5.11
C ILE A 462 -6.93 -36.82 4.01
N THR A 463 -6.92 -36.26 2.79
CA THR A 463 -7.59 -36.85 1.63
C THR A 463 -7.01 -38.23 1.29
N ILE A 464 -5.67 -38.37 1.29
CA ILE A 464 -4.99 -39.65 1.06
C ILE A 464 -5.34 -40.70 2.16
N LEU A 465 -5.36 -40.25 3.43
CA LEU A 465 -5.73 -41.11 4.53
C LEU A 465 -7.20 -41.56 4.46
N CYS A 466 -8.10 -40.69 4.03
CA CYS A 466 -9.50 -41.04 3.79
C CYS A 466 -9.66 -42.03 2.63
N VAL A 467 -8.93 -41.84 1.52
CA VAL A 467 -8.94 -42.78 0.37
C VAL A 467 -8.33 -44.13 0.71
N LEU A 468 -7.24 -44.16 1.46
CA LEU A 468 -6.63 -45.41 1.93
C LEU A 468 -7.57 -46.15 2.88
N TRP A 469 -8.31 -45.43 3.74
CA TRP A 469 -9.31 -46.04 4.62
C TRP A 469 -10.46 -46.64 3.85
N ASP A 470 -10.99 -45.94 2.81
CA ASP A 470 -12.05 -46.45 1.93
C ASP A 470 -11.62 -47.76 1.23
N HIS A 471 -10.36 -47.80 0.81
CA HIS A 471 -9.79 -48.98 0.16
C HIS A 471 -9.58 -50.16 1.12
N PHE A 472 -9.17 -49.90 2.37
CA PHE A 472 -8.93 -50.94 3.37
C PHE A 472 -10.20 -51.49 4.02
N THR A 473 -11.27 -50.67 4.10
CA THR A 473 -12.53 -51.09 4.76
C THR A 473 -13.61 -51.56 3.81
N GLY A 474 -13.38 -51.46 2.51
CA GLY A 474 -14.36 -51.90 1.48
C GLY A 474 -15.66 -51.08 1.48
N TRP A 475 -15.68 -49.93 2.10
CA TRP A 475 -16.89 -49.13 2.32
C TRP A 475 -17.10 -48.12 1.20
N LYS A 476 -18.16 -48.29 0.42
CA LYS A 476 -18.52 -47.41 -0.72
C LYS A 476 -19.27 -46.12 -0.31
N GLY A 477 -19.13 -45.69 0.91
CA GLY A 477 -19.99 -44.62 1.48
C GLY A 477 -19.45 -43.22 1.59
N CYS A 478 -18.21 -42.94 1.20
CA CYS A 478 -17.58 -41.64 1.46
C CYS A 478 -17.38 -40.72 0.21
N CYS A 479 -18.21 -40.87 -0.83
CA CYS A 479 -18.19 -40.01 -2.02
C CYS A 479 -18.98 -38.68 -1.89
N LEU A 480 -19.30 -38.21 -0.69
CA LEU A 480 -20.09 -36.98 -0.46
C LEU A 480 -19.27 -35.73 -0.10
N LEU A 481 -17.95 -35.77 -0.29
CA LEU A 481 -17.07 -34.58 -0.09
C LEU A 481 -16.45 -34.05 -1.39
N TYR A 482 -16.93 -34.50 -2.57
CA TYR A 482 -16.55 -33.99 -3.87
C TYR A 482 -17.77 -33.47 -4.65
N THR A 483 -18.35 -32.37 -4.19
CA THR A 483 -19.16 -31.45 -5.03
C THR A 483 -19.02 -30.02 -4.49
#